data_c17ca5392f02c68cf658be0d2799e389
#
_entry.id   c17ca5392f02c68cf658be0d2799e389
#
_cell.length_a   1.000
_cell.length_b   1.000
_cell.length_c   1.000
_cell.angle_alpha   90.00
_cell.angle_beta   90.00
_cell.angle_gamma   90.00
#
_symmetry.space_group_name_H-M   'P 1'
#
loop_
_entity.id
_entity.type
_entity.pdbx_description
1 polymer ?
#
loop_
_entity_poly.entity_id
_entity_poly.type
_entity_poly.pdbx_seq_one_letter_code
_entity_poly.pdbx_strand_id
1 'polypeptide(L)' 'MKFKVGDLVQKPKGYKFDGIVVAVFKNTAGETRIVAELIDNGMLHIFSESQLELRLSE' A
#
# COMPACT_ATOMS: atom_id res chain seq x y z
N MET A 1 2.48 4.34 -12.74
CA MET A 1 2.26 3.59 -11.49
C MET A 1 0.94 3.96 -10.88
N LYS A 2 0.26 2.98 -10.38
CA LYS A 2 -1.03 3.20 -9.75
C LYS A 2 -0.90 3.91 -8.41
N PHE A 3 0.17 3.63 -7.69
CA PHE A 3 0.43 4.22 -6.38
C PHE A 3 1.80 4.86 -6.35
N LYS A 4 1.97 5.83 -5.48
CA LYS A 4 3.28 6.47 -5.30
C LYS A 4 3.51 6.76 -3.83
N VAL A 5 4.75 7.00 -3.47
CA VAL A 5 5.12 7.31 -2.08
C VAL A 5 4.31 8.51 -1.60
N GLY A 6 3.75 8.37 -0.41
CA GLY A 6 2.93 9.40 0.19
C GLY A 6 1.44 9.21 0.00
N ASP A 7 1.02 8.29 -0.88
CA ASP A 7 -0.40 8.04 -1.08
C ASP A 7 -1.00 7.35 0.14
N LEU A 8 -2.22 7.73 0.48
CA LEU A 8 -2.99 7.03 1.51
C LEU A 8 -3.71 5.87 0.83
N VAL A 9 -3.60 4.70 1.43
CA VAL A 9 -4.16 3.47 0.86
C VAL A 9 -4.89 2.67 1.91
N GLN A 10 -5.77 1.80 1.45
CA GLN A 10 -6.51 0.89 2.33
C GLN A 10 -6.75 -0.42 1.60
N LYS A 11 -7.03 -1.47 2.36
CA LYS A 11 -7.45 -2.74 1.78
C LYS A 11 -8.95 -2.73 1.59
N PRO A 12 -9.43 -3.04 0.38
CA PRO A 12 -10.89 -3.12 0.17
C PRO A 12 -11.50 -4.38 0.75
N LYS A 13 -10.70 -5.42 0.99
CA LYS A 13 -11.19 -6.71 1.49
C LYS A 13 -10.24 -7.25 2.54
N GLY A 14 -10.76 -8.16 3.35
CA GLY A 14 -9.98 -8.81 4.37
C GLY A 14 -9.86 -7.95 5.62
N TYR A 15 -8.77 -8.10 6.34
CA TYR A 15 -8.58 -7.31 7.54
C TYR A 15 -8.42 -5.84 7.18
N LYS A 16 -8.82 -5.00 8.11
CA LYS A 16 -8.74 -3.57 7.88
C LYS A 16 -7.30 -3.10 7.91
N PHE A 17 -6.93 -2.30 6.93
CA PHE A 17 -5.60 -1.73 6.86
C PHE A 17 -5.71 -0.32 6.27
N ASP A 18 -5.22 0.65 7.03
CA ASP A 18 -5.10 2.03 6.58
C ASP A 18 -3.63 2.41 6.68
N GLY A 19 -3.04 2.83 5.59
CA GLY A 19 -1.62 3.09 5.60
C GLY A 19 -1.20 4.15 4.61
N ILE A 20 0.11 4.43 4.64
CA ILE A 20 0.75 5.39 3.75
C ILE A 20 1.81 4.63 2.97
N VAL A 21 1.84 4.83 1.65
CA VAL A 21 2.84 4.19 0.81
C VAL A 21 4.20 4.82 1.11
N VAL A 22 5.17 3.98 1.45
CA VAL A 22 6.53 4.44 1.74
C VAL A 22 7.54 3.98 0.69
N ALA A 23 7.19 3.00 -0.13
CA ALA A 23 8.06 2.54 -1.21
C ALA A 23 7.24 1.80 -2.25
N VAL A 24 7.67 1.89 -3.51
CA VAL A 24 7.10 1.13 -4.60
C VAL A 24 8.27 0.55 -5.38
N PHE A 25 8.25 -0.75 -5.62
CA PHE A 25 9.36 -1.41 -6.30
C PHE A 25 8.86 -2.64 -7.04
N LYS A 26 9.75 -3.24 -7.81
CA LYS A 26 9.44 -4.49 -8.50
C LYS A 26 10.26 -5.61 -7.89
N ASN A 27 9.62 -6.77 -7.75
CA ASN A 27 10.33 -7.95 -7.25
C ASN A 27 11.11 -8.60 -8.41
N THR A 28 11.73 -9.74 -8.13
CA THR A 28 12.56 -10.41 -9.14
C THR A 28 11.75 -10.93 -10.32
N ALA A 29 10.46 -11.14 -10.13
CA ALA A 29 9.59 -11.57 -11.23
C ALA A 29 9.04 -10.39 -12.03
N GLY A 30 9.43 -9.16 -11.69
CA GLY A 30 8.97 -7.98 -12.40
C GLY A 30 7.60 -7.48 -11.95
N GLU A 31 7.08 -8.02 -10.87
CA GLU A 31 5.78 -7.60 -10.36
C GLU A 31 5.92 -6.41 -9.44
N THR A 32 5.01 -5.46 -9.57
CA THR A 32 5.02 -4.28 -8.71
C THR A 32 4.57 -4.63 -7.31
N ARG A 33 5.34 -4.18 -6.33
CA ARG A 33 5.02 -4.37 -4.92
C ARG A 33 5.04 -3.02 -4.23
N ILE A 34 4.14 -2.88 -3.26
CA ILE A 34 3.94 -1.62 -2.55
C ILE A 34 4.19 -1.87 -1.08
N VAL A 35 5.07 -1.08 -0.49
CA VAL A 35 5.28 -1.12 0.95
C VAL A 35 4.48 0.01 1.55
N ALA A 36 3.58 -0.33 2.45
CA ALA A 36 2.76 0.64 3.14
C ALA A 36 2.99 0.54 4.63
N GLU A 37 3.03 1.70 5.27
CA GLU A 37 3.22 1.81 6.71
C GLU A 37 1.86 2.00 7.36
N LEU A 38 1.53 1.10 8.31
CA LEU A 38 0.27 1.19 9.03
C LEU A 38 0.24 2.47 9.85
N ILE A 39 -0.83 3.23 9.72
CA ILE A 39 -0.94 4.52 10.39
C ILE A 39 -0.89 4.38 11.91
N ASP A 40 -1.52 3.35 12.45
CA ASP A 40 -1.64 3.20 13.90
C ASP A 40 -0.30 2.97 14.59
N ASN A 41 0.56 2.13 14.03
CA ASN A 41 1.75 1.70 14.76
C ASN A 41 3.03 1.68 13.95
N GLY A 42 2.97 2.10 12.69
CA GLY A 42 4.16 2.18 11.86
C GLY A 42 4.68 0.86 11.32
N MET A 43 3.90 -0.23 11.46
CA MET A 43 4.32 -1.51 10.90
C MET A 43 4.30 -1.45 9.38
N LEU A 44 5.30 -2.05 8.77
CA LEU A 44 5.40 -2.08 7.32
C LEU A 44 4.79 -3.37 6.78
N HIS A 45 3.97 -3.24 5.75
CA HIS A 45 3.38 -4.38 5.06
C HIS A 45 3.66 -4.25 3.58
N ILE A 46 3.85 -5.37 2.91
CA ILE A 46 4.11 -5.39 1.48
C ILE A 46 2.90 -5.99 0.78
N PHE A 47 2.39 -5.26 -0.21
CA PHE A 47 1.19 -5.67 -0.95
C PHE A 47 1.45 -5.67 -2.43
N SER A 48 0.62 -6.42 -3.17
CA SER A 48 0.54 -6.23 -4.61
C SER A 48 -0.42 -5.09 -4.89
N GLU A 49 -0.35 -4.54 -6.11
CA GLU A 49 -1.23 -3.42 -6.48
C GLU A 49 -2.70 -3.77 -6.34
N SER A 50 -3.05 -5.03 -6.63
CA SER A 50 -4.44 -5.43 -6.63
C SER A 50 -5.02 -5.55 -5.23
N GLN A 51 -4.19 -5.56 -4.20
CA GLN A 51 -4.65 -5.71 -2.83
C GLN A 51 -5.01 -4.39 -2.16
N LEU A 52 -4.66 -3.29 -2.79
CA LEU A 52 -4.85 -1.98 -2.19
C LEU A 52 -5.69 -1.09 -3.10
N GLU A 53 -6.29 -0.08 -2.51
CA GLU A 53 -6.93 0.99 -3.25
C GLU A 53 -6.59 2.31 -2.60
N LEU A 54 -6.66 3.38 -3.36
CA LEU A 54 -6.44 4.71 -2.83
C LEU A 54 -7.54 5.05 -1.84
N ARG A 55 -7.14 5.59 -0.71
CA ARG A 55 -8.08 6.05 0.28
C ARG A 55 -8.41 7.50 -0.04
N LEU A 56 -9.67 7.75 -0.34
CA LEU A 56 -10.11 9.09 -0.64
C LEU A 56 -10.23 9.88 0.63
N SER A 57 -9.59 11.02 0.66
CA SER A 57 -9.61 11.90 1.81
C SER A 57 -10.71 12.93 1.62
N GLU A 58 -11.43 13.18 2.67
CA GLU A 58 -12.52 14.15 2.63
C GLU A 58 -12.19 15.40 3.38
#